data_9f9e944b94717f16748e2231694cbfc3
#
_entry.id   9f9e944b94717f16748e2231694cbfc3
#
_cell.length_a   1.000
_cell.length_b   1.000
_cell.length_c   1.000
_cell.angle_alpha   90.00
_cell.angle_beta   90.00
_cell.angle_gamma   90.00
#
_symmetry.space_group_name_H-M   'P 1'
#
loop_
_entity.id
_entity.type
_entity.pdbx_description
1 polymer ?
#
loop_
_entity_poly.entity_id
_entity_poly.type
_entity_poly.pdbx_seq_one_letter_code
_entity_poly.pdbx_strand_id
1 'polypeptide(L)'
;VSVRHAGGLEGLMAYQPTETTYTIGTIAQTMVGMWMAGYVGAIDLTTDAKNKKSVIIAALCGSGFVLLCFLVGQVGFMGTGVHTLADICASLGGAIFLIGSIFVMIAQGNTTPACDYMYSNSFAAVFNTTRKWFAIIIPLVAGVISFVIMYGPGVDFINTIVTAIGTIMAPLVAVMLTDFYIVHKGKLDIKEEKDLPVVNARPVICIIIGLAFSFALKLVPAIKLSTFLVLIVTAVL
;
A
#
# COMPACT_ATOMS: atom_id res chain seq x y z
N VAL A 1 -18.73 14.66 15.04
CA VAL A 1 -19.86 13.74 15.32
C VAL A 1 -19.35 12.50 16.04
N SER A 2 -18.35 11.77 15.51
CA SER A 2 -17.80 10.56 16.13
C SER A 2 -17.26 10.81 17.55
N VAL A 3 -16.55 11.94 17.78
CA VAL A 3 -16.10 12.35 19.12
C VAL A 3 -17.28 12.50 20.10
N ARG A 4 -18.38 13.09 19.63
CA ARG A 4 -19.58 13.28 20.46
C ARG A 4 -20.30 11.96 20.73
N HIS A 5 -20.27 11.03 19.80
CA HIS A 5 -20.83 9.68 19.93
C HIS A 5 -20.05 8.84 20.94
N ALA A 6 -18.74 9.02 21.02
CA ALA A 6 -17.84 8.38 21.98
C ALA A 6 -17.91 8.97 23.40
N GLY A 7 -18.78 9.92 23.68
CA GLY A 7 -18.81 10.59 25.00
C GLY A 7 -17.80 11.73 25.16
N GLY A 8 -17.33 12.31 24.05
CA GLY A 8 -16.35 13.39 24.05
C GLY A 8 -14.89 12.88 23.99
N LEU A 9 -13.95 13.77 24.25
CA LEU A 9 -12.52 13.46 24.29
C LEU A 9 -12.18 12.48 25.41
N GLU A 10 -12.84 12.59 26.54
CA GLU A 10 -12.65 11.68 27.68
C GLU A 10 -13.05 10.25 27.34
N GLY A 11 -14.17 10.05 26.66
CA GLY A 11 -14.60 8.74 26.19
C GLY A 11 -13.63 8.12 25.16
N LEU A 12 -13.07 8.92 24.25
CA LEU A 12 -12.03 8.46 23.32
C LEU A 12 -10.75 8.07 24.04
N MET A 13 -10.32 8.84 25.05
CA MET A 13 -9.11 8.53 25.81
C MET A 13 -9.29 7.32 26.75
N ALA A 14 -10.51 7.07 27.18
CA ALA A 14 -10.88 5.91 27.99
C ALA A 14 -11.12 4.63 27.17
N TYR A 15 -11.10 4.73 25.83
CA TYR A 15 -11.30 3.58 24.96
C TYR A 15 -10.22 2.53 25.17
N GLN A 16 -10.65 1.35 25.57
CA GLN A 16 -9.77 0.18 25.64
C GLN A 16 -10.18 -0.81 24.55
N PRO A 17 -9.25 -1.22 23.68
CA PRO A 17 -9.56 -2.23 22.68
C PRO A 17 -9.91 -3.54 23.36
N THR A 18 -10.99 -4.17 22.91
CA THR A 18 -11.47 -5.45 23.41
C THR A 18 -10.49 -6.60 23.14
N GLU A 19 -9.65 -6.44 22.11
CA GLU A 19 -8.60 -7.39 21.77
C GLU A 19 -7.30 -6.64 21.43
N THR A 20 -6.25 -6.90 22.21
CA THR A 20 -4.90 -6.38 21.94
C THR A 20 -4.13 -7.34 21.02
N THR A 21 -4.65 -7.56 19.82
CA THR A 21 -4.08 -8.51 18.86
C THR A 21 -2.84 -7.96 18.16
N TYR A 22 -2.64 -6.64 18.17
CA TYR A 22 -1.57 -5.99 17.42
C TYR A 22 -0.54 -5.32 18.32
N THR A 23 0.72 -5.71 18.15
CA THR A 23 1.84 -4.98 18.75
C THR A 23 2.25 -3.82 17.83
N ILE A 24 2.94 -2.80 18.39
CA ILE A 24 3.48 -1.67 17.61
C ILE A 24 4.32 -2.19 16.43
N GLY A 25 5.11 -3.26 16.63
CA GLY A 25 5.89 -3.87 15.56
C GLY A 25 5.03 -4.44 14.43
N THR A 26 3.94 -5.12 14.77
CA THR A 26 2.99 -5.66 13.76
C THR A 26 2.31 -4.53 12.99
N ILE A 27 1.88 -3.46 13.67
CA ILE A 27 1.26 -2.30 13.03
C ILE A 27 2.25 -1.64 12.06
N ALA A 28 3.48 -1.36 12.52
CA ALA A 28 4.52 -0.75 11.70
C ALA A 28 4.84 -1.62 10.47
N GLN A 29 4.93 -2.93 10.64
CA GLN A 29 5.17 -3.87 9.54
C GLN A 29 4.04 -3.87 8.51
N THR A 30 2.78 -3.90 8.96
CA THR A 30 1.62 -3.87 8.08
C THR A 30 1.55 -2.56 7.31
N MET A 31 1.78 -1.43 7.99
CA MET A 31 1.82 -0.10 7.35
C MET A 31 2.91 -0.01 6.28
N VAL A 32 4.14 -0.41 6.61
CA VAL A 32 5.24 -0.40 5.63
C VAL A 32 4.94 -1.33 4.46
N GLY A 33 4.45 -2.54 4.71
CA GLY A 33 4.08 -3.50 3.67
C GLY A 33 3.00 -2.97 2.73
N MET A 34 1.98 -2.34 3.28
CA MET A 34 0.86 -1.77 2.54
C MET A 34 1.31 -0.64 1.58
N TRP A 35 2.25 0.19 2.02
CA TRP A 35 2.74 1.34 1.24
C TRP A 35 3.86 0.98 0.26
N MET A 36 4.60 -0.11 0.47
CA MET A 36 5.69 -0.51 -0.42
C MET A 36 5.24 -0.75 -1.87
N ALA A 37 4.06 -1.34 -2.07
CA ALA A 37 3.49 -1.52 -3.40
C ALA A 37 3.24 -0.17 -4.10
N GLY A 38 2.74 0.83 -3.35
CA GLY A 38 2.55 2.18 -3.84
C GLY A 38 3.85 2.89 -4.21
N TYR A 39 4.92 2.67 -3.44
CA TYR A 39 6.24 3.27 -3.75
C TYR A 39 6.85 2.71 -5.03
N VAL A 40 6.70 1.44 -5.30
CA VAL A 40 7.16 0.84 -6.57
C VAL A 40 6.46 1.49 -7.77
N GLY A 41 5.15 1.72 -7.66
CA GLY A 41 4.37 2.40 -8.70
C GLY A 41 4.50 3.92 -8.74
N ALA A 42 5.09 4.55 -7.71
CA ALA A 42 5.26 6.01 -7.67
C ALA A 42 6.15 6.55 -8.78
N ILE A 43 7.01 5.72 -9.35
CA ILE A 43 7.86 6.06 -10.50
C ILE A 43 6.97 6.51 -11.67
N ASP A 44 5.94 5.73 -12.01
CA ASP A 44 5.02 6.05 -13.11
C ASP A 44 4.26 7.36 -12.88
N LEU A 45 3.94 7.69 -11.62
CA LEU A 45 3.22 8.91 -11.26
C LEU A 45 4.12 10.15 -11.22
N THR A 46 5.44 9.97 -11.14
CA THR A 46 6.41 11.06 -10.99
C THR A 46 7.20 11.35 -12.25
N THR A 47 7.02 10.60 -13.34
CA THR A 47 7.72 10.76 -14.61
C THR A 47 7.57 12.18 -15.20
N ASP A 48 6.38 12.77 -15.09
CA ASP A 48 6.08 14.10 -15.62
C ASP A 48 6.40 15.24 -14.66
N ALA A 49 7.05 14.97 -13.53
CA ALA A 49 7.38 15.99 -12.56
C ALA A 49 8.50 16.90 -13.04
N LYS A 50 8.29 18.23 -13.00
CA LYS A 50 9.24 19.23 -13.50
C LYS A 50 10.61 19.20 -12.82
N ASN A 51 10.68 18.84 -11.54
CA ASN A 51 11.93 18.81 -10.77
C ASN A 51 11.80 17.94 -9.51
N LYS A 52 12.95 17.53 -8.94
CA LYS A 52 13.04 16.72 -7.73
C LYS A 52 12.35 17.38 -6.51
N LYS A 53 12.42 18.70 -6.41
CA LYS A 53 11.81 19.43 -5.28
C LYS A 53 10.29 19.30 -5.29
N SER A 54 9.66 19.37 -6.45
CA SER A 54 8.21 19.17 -6.60
C SER A 54 7.79 17.76 -6.16
N VAL A 55 8.57 16.72 -6.52
CA VAL A 55 8.32 15.34 -6.10
C VAL A 55 8.41 15.20 -4.58
N ILE A 56 9.46 15.75 -3.95
CA ILE A 56 9.65 15.69 -2.50
C ILE A 56 8.51 16.41 -1.78
N ILE A 57 8.13 17.60 -2.22
CA ILE A 57 7.03 18.36 -1.62
C ILE A 57 5.72 17.58 -1.76
N ALA A 58 5.42 17.05 -2.95
CA ALA A 58 4.22 16.26 -3.18
C ALA A 58 4.19 15.00 -2.28
N ALA A 59 5.32 14.31 -2.14
CA ALA A 59 5.42 13.13 -1.27
C ALA A 59 5.21 13.48 0.21
N LEU A 60 5.80 14.57 0.70
CA LEU A 60 5.63 15.04 2.09
C LEU A 60 4.20 15.49 2.36
N CYS A 61 3.60 16.28 1.46
CA CYS A 61 2.21 16.72 1.57
C CYS A 61 1.25 15.52 1.51
N GLY A 62 1.46 14.61 0.58
CA GLY A 62 0.65 13.40 0.45
C GLY A 62 0.74 12.52 1.70
N SER A 63 1.95 12.26 2.20
CA SER A 63 2.15 11.47 3.42
C SER A 63 1.52 12.13 4.65
N GLY A 64 1.66 13.46 4.78
CA GLY A 64 1.04 14.22 5.87
C GLY A 64 -0.49 14.16 5.81
N PHE A 65 -1.08 14.29 4.62
CA PHE A 65 -2.51 14.17 4.43
C PHE A 65 -3.03 12.76 4.77
N VAL A 66 -2.31 11.73 4.34
CA VAL A 66 -2.65 10.34 4.66
C VAL A 66 -2.61 10.09 6.16
N LEU A 67 -1.62 10.64 6.88
CA LEU A 67 -1.55 10.54 8.34
C LEU A 67 -2.80 11.16 9.00
N LEU A 68 -3.24 12.33 8.53
CA LEU A 68 -4.48 12.94 9.00
C LEU A 68 -5.70 12.07 8.72
N CYS A 69 -5.79 11.45 7.54
CA CYS A 69 -6.88 10.53 7.21
C CYS A 69 -6.90 9.31 8.14
N PHE A 70 -5.74 8.74 8.50
CA PHE A 70 -5.66 7.65 9.46
C PHE A 70 -6.13 8.07 10.85
N LEU A 71 -5.73 9.25 11.33
CA LEU A 71 -6.18 9.77 12.62
C LEU A 71 -7.71 9.96 12.65
N VAL A 72 -8.27 10.52 11.59
CA VAL A 72 -9.73 10.70 11.47
C VAL A 72 -10.45 9.34 11.42
N GLY A 73 -9.92 8.39 10.66
CA GLY A 73 -10.45 7.03 10.59
C GLY A 73 -10.41 6.33 11.95
N GLN A 74 -9.30 6.47 12.70
CA GLN A 74 -9.17 5.91 14.04
C GLN A 74 -10.18 6.50 15.02
N VAL A 75 -10.37 7.82 14.99
CA VAL A 75 -11.40 8.49 15.82
C VAL A 75 -12.81 8.01 15.43
N GLY A 76 -13.05 7.81 14.14
CA GLY A 76 -14.29 7.22 13.63
C GLY A 76 -14.55 5.83 14.19
N PHE A 77 -13.55 4.96 14.13
CA PHE A 77 -13.61 3.61 14.68
C PHE A 77 -13.84 3.60 16.19
N MET A 78 -13.05 4.36 16.94
CA MET A 78 -13.19 4.45 18.41
C MET A 78 -14.56 4.94 18.84
N GLY A 79 -15.20 5.81 18.03
CA GLY A 79 -16.54 6.35 18.32
C GLY A 79 -17.71 5.46 17.92
N THR A 80 -17.53 4.58 16.95
CA THR A 80 -18.63 3.77 16.38
C THR A 80 -18.44 2.27 16.49
N GLY A 81 -17.21 1.81 16.73
CA GLY A 81 -16.85 0.39 16.76
C GLY A 81 -16.83 -0.29 15.38
N VAL A 82 -16.96 0.45 14.28
CA VAL A 82 -17.06 -0.09 12.91
C VAL A 82 -15.79 0.18 12.12
N HIS A 83 -15.35 -0.77 11.30
CA HIS A 83 -14.04 -0.77 10.67
C HIS A 83 -13.98 -0.03 9.33
N THR A 84 -15.09 0.14 8.61
CA THR A 84 -15.09 0.79 7.31
C THR A 84 -15.66 2.21 7.38
N LEU A 85 -15.13 3.12 6.57
CA LEU A 85 -15.64 4.50 6.52
C LEU A 85 -17.10 4.54 6.08
N ALA A 86 -17.51 3.65 5.19
CA ALA A 86 -18.88 3.53 4.73
C ALA A 86 -19.81 3.13 5.89
N ASP A 87 -19.41 2.14 6.69
CA ASP A 87 -20.20 1.69 7.84
C ASP A 87 -20.19 2.71 8.97
N ILE A 88 -19.08 3.44 9.17
CA ILE A 88 -19.04 4.58 10.10
C ILE A 88 -20.07 5.64 9.69
N CYS A 89 -20.10 6.01 8.41
CA CYS A 89 -21.09 6.96 7.90
C CYS A 89 -22.52 6.43 8.03
N ALA A 90 -22.73 5.14 7.78
CA ALA A 90 -24.03 4.48 7.93
C ALA A 90 -24.50 4.47 9.40
N SER A 91 -23.61 4.18 10.35
CA SER A 91 -23.92 4.15 11.79
C SER A 91 -24.30 5.54 12.33
N LEU A 92 -23.75 6.60 11.75
CA LEU A 92 -24.06 7.99 12.11
C LEU A 92 -25.38 8.48 11.51
N GLY A 93 -25.87 7.80 10.46
CA GLY A 93 -27.19 8.00 9.85
C GLY A 93 -27.45 9.36 9.18
N GLY A 94 -28.67 9.53 8.66
CA GLY A 94 -29.17 10.80 8.14
C GLY A 94 -28.32 11.44 7.04
N ALA A 95 -28.14 12.76 7.11
CA ALA A 95 -27.37 13.53 6.15
C ALA A 95 -25.87 13.12 6.11
N ILE A 96 -25.31 12.62 7.22
CA ILE A 96 -23.90 12.19 7.30
C ILE A 96 -23.67 10.96 6.44
N PHE A 97 -24.63 10.04 6.42
CA PHE A 97 -24.58 8.88 5.53
C PHE A 97 -24.52 9.29 4.05
N LEU A 98 -25.41 10.19 3.63
CA LEU A 98 -25.44 10.65 2.23
C LEU A 98 -24.17 11.39 1.84
N ILE A 99 -23.76 12.39 2.63
CA ILE A 99 -22.56 13.18 2.36
C ILE A 99 -21.30 12.29 2.40
N GLY A 100 -21.19 11.44 3.40
CA GLY A 100 -20.07 10.52 3.55
C GLY A 100 -19.97 9.53 2.40
N SER A 101 -21.09 8.96 1.96
CA SER A 101 -21.13 8.04 0.82
C SER A 101 -20.68 8.71 -0.48
N ILE A 102 -21.17 9.93 -0.75
CA ILE A 102 -20.73 10.72 -1.91
C ILE A 102 -19.22 10.99 -1.83
N PHE A 103 -18.72 11.35 -0.65
CA PHE A 103 -17.29 11.61 -0.45
C PHE A 103 -16.43 10.37 -0.68
N VAL A 104 -16.87 9.20 -0.20
CA VAL A 104 -16.19 7.91 -0.44
C VAL A 104 -16.19 7.58 -1.93
N MET A 105 -17.30 7.77 -2.64
CA MET A 105 -17.39 7.55 -4.08
C MET A 105 -16.42 8.46 -4.86
N ILE A 106 -16.34 9.74 -4.51
CA ILE A 106 -15.40 10.69 -5.15
C ILE A 106 -13.96 10.30 -4.86
N ALA A 107 -13.63 9.93 -3.62
CA ALA A 107 -12.29 9.51 -3.23
C ALA A 107 -11.84 8.25 -4.00
N GLN A 108 -12.70 7.26 -4.11
CA GLN A 108 -12.44 6.05 -4.91
C GLN A 108 -12.34 6.36 -6.40
N GLY A 109 -13.18 7.24 -6.91
CA GLY A 109 -13.14 7.71 -8.29
C GLY A 109 -11.83 8.38 -8.69
N ASN A 110 -11.09 8.95 -7.74
CA ASN A 110 -9.76 9.51 -7.97
C ASN A 110 -8.62 8.47 -7.83
N THR A 111 -8.74 7.58 -6.85
CA THR A 111 -7.68 6.61 -6.53
C THR A 111 -7.64 5.46 -7.54
N THR A 112 -8.79 4.94 -7.92
CA THR A 112 -8.90 3.79 -8.81
C THR A 112 -8.26 4.02 -10.18
N PRO A 113 -8.51 5.16 -10.89
CA PRO A 113 -7.84 5.41 -12.17
C PRO A 113 -6.32 5.53 -12.08
N ALA A 114 -5.78 6.08 -10.97
CA ALA A 114 -4.34 6.15 -10.76
C ALA A 114 -3.72 4.75 -10.62
N CYS A 115 -4.34 3.88 -9.83
CA CYS A 115 -3.92 2.49 -9.71
C CYS A 115 -4.04 1.73 -11.03
N ASP A 116 -5.15 1.90 -11.75
CA ASP A 116 -5.37 1.28 -13.06
C ASP A 116 -4.32 1.73 -14.08
N TYR A 117 -3.96 3.02 -14.05
CA TYR A 117 -2.88 3.55 -14.89
C TYR A 117 -1.56 2.81 -14.65
N MET A 118 -1.15 2.64 -13.40
CA MET A 118 0.09 1.97 -13.03
C MET A 118 0.07 0.49 -13.43
N TYR A 119 -0.99 -0.22 -13.10
CA TYR A 119 -1.10 -1.65 -13.39
C TYR A 119 -1.22 -1.91 -14.90
N SER A 120 -2.01 -1.13 -15.61
CA SER A 120 -2.16 -1.32 -17.07
C SER A 120 -0.87 -1.03 -17.84
N ASN A 121 -0.05 -0.07 -17.39
CA ASN A 121 1.28 0.15 -17.95
C ASN A 121 2.21 -1.04 -17.69
N SER A 122 2.25 -1.52 -16.45
CA SER A 122 3.10 -2.65 -16.07
C SER A 122 2.75 -3.93 -16.86
N PHE A 123 1.46 -4.25 -16.97
CA PHE A 123 1.01 -5.41 -17.76
C PHE A 123 1.27 -5.22 -19.26
N ALA A 124 1.06 -4.03 -19.79
CA ALA A 124 1.36 -3.72 -21.18
C ALA A 124 2.85 -3.91 -21.50
N ALA A 125 3.74 -3.50 -20.60
CA ALA A 125 5.17 -3.69 -20.74
C ALA A 125 5.55 -5.19 -20.70
N VAL A 126 5.01 -5.96 -19.73
CA VAL A 126 5.30 -7.39 -19.59
C VAL A 126 4.85 -8.19 -20.81
N PHE A 127 3.68 -7.89 -21.34
CA PHE A 127 3.09 -8.63 -22.47
C PHE A 127 3.37 -7.99 -23.84
N ASN A 128 4.19 -6.94 -23.87
CA ASN A 128 4.54 -6.19 -25.08
C ASN A 128 3.32 -5.84 -25.95
N THR A 129 2.30 -5.28 -25.33
CA THR A 129 1.03 -4.96 -26.00
C THR A 129 0.53 -3.56 -25.59
N THR A 130 -0.59 -3.15 -26.19
CA THR A 130 -1.14 -1.82 -25.94
C THR A 130 -1.85 -1.74 -24.60
N ARG A 131 -1.57 -0.70 -23.84
CA ARG A 131 -2.20 -0.41 -22.54
C ARG A 131 -3.72 -0.42 -22.55
N LYS A 132 -4.35 -0.04 -23.68
CA LYS A 132 -5.81 0.10 -23.81
C LYS A 132 -6.59 -1.15 -23.37
N TRP A 133 -6.10 -2.32 -23.71
CA TRP A 133 -6.75 -3.57 -23.33
C TRP A 133 -6.68 -3.85 -21.84
N PHE A 134 -5.53 -3.59 -21.23
CA PHE A 134 -5.35 -3.78 -19.79
C PHE A 134 -6.12 -2.77 -18.96
N ALA A 135 -6.25 -1.53 -19.41
CA ALA A 135 -7.08 -0.52 -18.77
C ALA A 135 -8.58 -0.87 -18.71
N ILE A 136 -9.03 -1.83 -19.52
CA ILE A 136 -10.40 -2.35 -19.47
C ILE A 136 -10.45 -3.67 -18.67
N ILE A 137 -9.53 -4.57 -18.93
CA ILE A 137 -9.53 -5.92 -18.35
C ILE A 137 -9.25 -5.89 -16.86
N ILE A 138 -8.25 -5.09 -16.42
CA ILE A 138 -7.83 -5.06 -15.01
C ILE A 138 -8.95 -4.60 -14.08
N PRO A 139 -9.64 -3.45 -14.32
CA PRO A 139 -10.71 -3.03 -13.42
C PRO A 139 -11.91 -3.98 -13.46
N LEU A 140 -12.21 -4.63 -14.61
CA LEU A 140 -13.27 -5.64 -14.68
C LEU A 140 -12.93 -6.86 -13.81
N VAL A 141 -11.73 -7.39 -13.96
CA VAL A 141 -11.25 -8.54 -13.16
C VAL A 141 -11.19 -8.16 -11.67
N ALA A 142 -10.64 -6.99 -11.35
CA ALA A 142 -10.59 -6.49 -9.98
C ALA A 142 -11.99 -6.32 -9.39
N GLY A 143 -12.95 -5.81 -10.16
CA GLY A 143 -14.35 -5.69 -9.74
C GLY A 143 -14.99 -7.04 -9.42
N VAL A 144 -14.81 -8.03 -10.28
CA VAL A 144 -15.31 -9.40 -10.05
C VAL A 144 -14.65 -10.02 -8.81
N ILE A 145 -13.33 -9.91 -8.68
CA ILE A 145 -12.61 -10.42 -7.50
C ILE A 145 -13.09 -9.72 -6.22
N SER A 146 -13.25 -8.40 -6.25
CA SER A 146 -13.74 -7.63 -5.10
C SER A 146 -15.14 -8.07 -4.69
N PHE A 147 -16.02 -8.30 -5.67
CA PHE A 147 -17.37 -8.81 -5.43
C PHE A 147 -17.34 -10.19 -4.76
N VAL A 148 -16.55 -11.12 -5.30
CA VAL A 148 -16.40 -12.48 -4.74
C VAL A 148 -15.84 -12.42 -3.31
N ILE A 149 -14.84 -11.57 -3.05
CA ILE A 149 -14.26 -11.43 -1.71
C ILE A 149 -15.29 -10.87 -0.72
N MET A 150 -16.08 -9.90 -1.14
CA MET A 150 -17.06 -9.24 -0.27
C MET A 150 -18.19 -10.19 0.17
N TYR A 151 -18.63 -11.07 -0.70
CA TYR A 151 -19.68 -12.07 -0.41
C TYR A 151 -19.15 -13.41 0.09
N GLY A 152 -17.84 -13.61 0.09
CA GLY A 152 -17.16 -14.83 0.54
C GLY A 152 -16.31 -14.63 1.79
N PRO A 153 -14.97 -14.66 1.64
CA PRO A 153 -14.05 -14.66 2.80
C PRO A 153 -13.92 -13.32 3.53
N GLY A 154 -14.45 -12.22 2.94
CA GLY A 154 -14.53 -10.92 3.61
C GLY A 154 -13.19 -10.20 3.84
N VAL A 155 -13.19 -9.28 4.81
CA VAL A 155 -12.07 -8.36 5.10
C VAL A 155 -10.80 -9.09 5.57
N ASP A 156 -10.92 -10.22 6.26
CA ASP A 156 -9.76 -10.99 6.76
C ASP A 156 -8.92 -11.55 5.61
N PHE A 157 -9.55 -11.93 4.52
CA PHE A 157 -8.85 -12.38 3.32
C PHE A 157 -8.08 -11.22 2.65
N ILE A 158 -8.67 -10.02 2.63
CA ILE A 158 -7.99 -8.81 2.13
C ILE A 158 -6.75 -8.52 2.96
N ASN A 159 -6.84 -8.56 4.29
CA ASN A 159 -5.71 -8.37 5.18
C ASN A 159 -4.60 -9.41 4.95
N THR A 160 -4.97 -10.64 4.68
CA THR A 160 -4.02 -11.71 4.34
C THR A 160 -3.29 -11.42 3.03
N ILE A 161 -4.00 -10.98 1.98
CA ILE A 161 -3.41 -10.59 0.69
C ILE A 161 -2.47 -9.39 0.88
N VAL A 162 -2.91 -8.34 1.57
CA VAL A 162 -2.09 -7.14 1.80
C VAL A 162 -0.80 -7.48 2.55
N THR A 163 -0.89 -8.34 3.56
CA THR A 163 0.29 -8.82 4.30
C THR A 163 1.22 -9.65 3.41
N ALA A 164 0.68 -10.48 2.53
CA ALA A 164 1.46 -11.25 1.56
C ALA A 164 2.18 -10.34 0.56
N ILE A 165 1.47 -9.34 0.01
CA ILE A 165 2.05 -8.34 -0.88
C ILE A 165 3.20 -7.60 -0.19
N GLY A 166 3.00 -7.13 1.04
CA GLY A 166 4.06 -6.47 1.82
C GLY A 166 5.30 -7.35 2.00
N THR A 167 5.10 -8.65 2.19
CA THR A 167 6.19 -9.63 2.31
C THR A 167 6.99 -9.77 1.02
N ILE A 168 6.31 -9.76 -0.13
CA ILE A 168 6.93 -9.89 -1.46
C ILE A 168 7.61 -8.58 -1.88
N MET A 169 7.00 -7.44 -1.59
CA MET A 169 7.51 -6.13 -1.99
C MET A 169 8.75 -5.69 -1.22
N ALA A 170 8.94 -6.16 0.01
CA ALA A 170 10.09 -5.75 0.82
C ALA A 170 11.46 -6.04 0.15
N PRO A 171 11.78 -7.26 -0.29
CA PRO A 171 13.05 -7.52 -0.96
C PRO A 171 13.19 -6.78 -2.30
N LEU A 172 12.09 -6.59 -3.04
CA LEU A 172 12.10 -5.87 -4.29
C LEU A 172 12.46 -4.39 -4.09
N VAL A 173 11.83 -3.73 -3.13
CA VAL A 173 12.14 -2.33 -2.77
C VAL A 173 13.58 -2.20 -2.25
N ALA A 174 14.06 -3.17 -1.45
CA ALA A 174 15.43 -3.17 -0.96
C ALA A 174 16.45 -3.20 -2.11
N VAL A 175 16.25 -4.10 -3.07
CA VAL A 175 17.12 -4.20 -4.26
C VAL A 175 17.08 -2.91 -5.08
N MET A 176 15.90 -2.36 -5.35
CA MET A 176 15.76 -1.10 -6.10
C MET A 176 16.48 0.07 -5.43
N LEU A 177 16.32 0.22 -4.12
CA LEU A 177 16.97 1.29 -3.37
C LEU A 177 18.48 1.11 -3.32
N THR A 178 18.95 -0.11 -3.11
CA THR A 178 20.38 -0.43 -3.07
C THR A 178 21.03 -0.21 -4.43
N ASP A 179 20.41 -0.69 -5.49
CA ASP A 179 20.89 -0.49 -6.85
C ASP A 179 21.01 0.99 -7.19
N PHE A 180 19.96 1.76 -6.92
CA PHE A 180 19.96 3.19 -7.24
C PHE A 180 20.93 4.00 -6.38
N TYR A 181 20.88 3.87 -5.05
CA TYR A 181 21.65 4.74 -4.15
C TYR A 181 23.07 4.25 -3.90
N ILE A 182 23.31 2.94 -3.82
CA ILE A 182 24.61 2.37 -3.45
C ILE A 182 25.40 2.04 -4.71
N VAL A 183 24.84 1.26 -5.63
CA VAL A 183 25.55 0.83 -6.84
C VAL A 183 25.73 1.98 -7.83
N HIS A 184 24.66 2.68 -8.17
CA HIS A 184 24.66 3.76 -9.16
C HIS A 184 24.86 5.17 -8.55
N LYS A 185 25.01 5.29 -7.22
CA LYS A 185 25.25 6.55 -6.51
C LYS A 185 24.25 7.67 -6.87
N GLY A 186 22.99 7.28 -7.08
CA GLY A 186 21.92 8.20 -7.46
C GLY A 186 21.96 8.68 -8.91
N LYS A 187 22.77 8.06 -9.77
CA LYS A 187 22.87 8.35 -11.20
C LYS A 187 22.49 7.13 -11.99
N LEU A 188 21.40 7.19 -12.72
CA LEU A 188 21.02 6.16 -13.69
C LEU A 188 21.56 6.56 -15.05
N ASP A 189 22.53 5.83 -15.57
CA ASP A 189 22.88 5.86 -17.00
C ASP A 189 21.74 5.17 -17.75
N ILE A 190 20.88 5.97 -18.34
CA ILE A 190 19.78 5.46 -19.18
C ILE A 190 20.43 4.95 -20.47
N LYS A 191 20.64 3.66 -20.53
CA LYS A 191 21.05 2.96 -21.76
C LYS A 191 19.83 2.80 -22.66
N GLU A 192 20.08 2.76 -23.96
CA GLU A 192 19.01 2.38 -24.88
C GLU A 192 18.53 0.96 -24.56
N GLU A 193 17.23 0.70 -24.74
CA GLU A 193 16.60 -0.58 -24.39
C GLU A 193 17.31 -1.79 -25.02
N LYS A 194 17.85 -1.63 -26.23
CA LYS A 194 18.64 -2.64 -26.93
C LYS A 194 19.95 -3.05 -26.24
N ASP A 195 20.49 -2.18 -25.38
CA ASP A 195 21.77 -2.40 -24.68
C ASP A 195 21.56 -2.98 -23.28
N LEU A 196 20.31 -3.19 -22.89
CA LEU A 196 19.96 -3.80 -21.62
C LEU A 196 19.91 -5.33 -21.73
N PRO A 197 20.46 -6.06 -20.77
CA PRO A 197 20.29 -7.53 -20.75
C PRO A 197 18.82 -7.87 -20.55
N VAL A 198 18.32 -8.88 -21.24
CA VAL A 198 16.93 -9.36 -21.12
C VAL A 198 16.55 -9.66 -19.67
N VAL A 199 17.50 -10.21 -18.91
CA VAL A 199 17.35 -10.44 -17.47
C VAL A 199 18.67 -10.13 -16.78
N ASN A 200 18.64 -9.26 -15.78
CA ASN A 200 19.78 -9.09 -14.89
C ASN A 200 19.69 -10.13 -13.76
N ALA A 201 20.53 -11.15 -13.80
CA ALA A 201 20.49 -12.27 -12.86
C ALA A 201 20.78 -11.86 -11.41
N ARG A 202 21.64 -10.86 -11.17
CA ARG A 202 22.04 -10.45 -9.82
C ARG A 202 20.87 -9.93 -8.98
N PRO A 203 20.11 -8.90 -9.40
CA PRO A 203 18.93 -8.45 -8.67
C PRO A 203 17.89 -9.55 -8.47
N VAL A 204 17.69 -10.42 -9.47
CA VAL A 204 16.73 -11.52 -9.39
C VAL A 204 17.12 -12.52 -8.30
N ILE A 205 18.40 -12.89 -8.21
CA ILE A 205 18.89 -13.79 -7.17
C ILE A 205 18.73 -13.14 -5.79
N CYS A 206 19.08 -11.85 -5.62
CA CYS A 206 18.89 -11.13 -4.36
C CYS A 206 17.42 -11.09 -3.94
N ILE A 207 16.49 -10.86 -4.88
CA ILE A 207 15.05 -10.89 -4.62
C ILE A 207 14.60 -12.29 -4.17
N ILE A 208 15.05 -13.36 -4.84
CA ILE A 208 14.69 -14.74 -4.49
C ILE A 208 15.21 -15.09 -3.08
N ILE A 209 16.46 -14.75 -2.77
CA ILE A 209 17.01 -14.97 -1.43
C ILE A 209 16.25 -14.16 -0.38
N GLY A 210 15.98 -12.89 -0.67
CA GLY A 210 15.17 -12.02 0.21
C GLY A 210 13.76 -12.55 0.45
N LEU A 211 13.12 -13.11 -0.57
CA LEU A 211 11.81 -13.77 -0.46
C LEU A 211 11.90 -15.02 0.42
N ALA A 212 12.87 -15.90 0.17
CA ALA A 212 13.08 -17.10 0.97
C ALA A 212 13.32 -16.73 2.45
N PHE A 213 14.13 -15.72 2.71
CA PHE A 213 14.36 -15.19 4.05
C PHE A 213 13.10 -14.61 4.67
N SER A 214 12.29 -13.88 3.90
CA SER A 214 11.02 -13.32 4.35
C SER A 214 10.03 -14.40 4.79
N PHE A 215 9.94 -15.49 4.04
CA PHE A 215 9.10 -16.64 4.42
C PHE A 215 9.66 -17.39 5.64
N ALA A 216 10.98 -17.56 5.72
CA ALA A 216 11.63 -18.18 6.87
C ALA A 216 11.38 -17.40 8.17
N LEU A 217 11.42 -16.07 8.11
CA LEU A 217 11.12 -15.22 9.28
C LEU A 217 9.67 -15.35 9.77
N LYS A 218 8.72 -15.67 8.89
CA LYS A 218 7.32 -15.92 9.31
C LYS A 218 7.18 -17.19 10.16
N LEU A 219 8.10 -18.13 10.03
CA LEU A 219 8.13 -19.35 10.85
C LEU A 219 8.65 -19.10 12.27
N VAL A 220 9.21 -17.90 12.53
CA VAL A 220 9.76 -17.52 13.85
C VAL A 220 8.89 -16.39 14.45
N PRO A 221 7.85 -16.74 15.24
CA PRO A 221 6.88 -15.76 15.75
C PRO A 221 7.48 -14.69 16.67
N ALA A 222 8.69 -14.94 17.21
CA ALA A 222 9.39 -13.99 18.08
C ALA A 222 9.87 -12.72 17.35
N ILE A 223 9.96 -12.73 16.02
CA ILE A 223 10.51 -11.62 15.24
C ILE A 223 9.37 -10.72 14.76
N LYS A 224 9.10 -9.66 15.51
CA LYS A 224 7.99 -8.73 15.26
C LYS A 224 8.26 -7.69 14.16
N LEU A 225 9.50 -7.56 13.66
CA LEU A 225 9.91 -6.58 12.65
C LEU A 225 10.48 -7.26 11.40
N SER A 226 9.89 -8.37 10.98
CA SER A 226 10.40 -9.19 9.88
C SER A 226 10.59 -8.41 8.58
N THR A 227 9.67 -7.52 8.21
CA THR A 227 9.78 -6.71 6.97
C THR A 227 11.01 -5.80 6.97
N PHE A 228 11.33 -5.16 8.10
CA PHE A 228 12.52 -4.31 8.22
C PHE A 228 13.81 -5.12 8.15
N LEU A 229 13.84 -6.31 8.77
CA LEU A 229 14.98 -7.22 8.67
C LEU A 229 15.20 -7.70 7.25
N VAL A 230 14.13 -8.03 6.54
CA VAL A 230 14.19 -8.42 5.11
C VAL A 230 14.77 -7.28 4.28
N LEU A 231 14.31 -6.03 4.49
CA LEU A 231 14.86 -4.86 3.79
C LEU A 231 16.36 -4.73 4.01
N ILE A 232 16.81 -4.80 5.26
CA ILE A 232 18.24 -4.65 5.60
C ILE A 232 19.06 -5.78 5.02
N VAL A 233 18.67 -7.03 5.23
CA VAL A 233 19.41 -8.21 4.74
C VAL A 233 19.47 -8.21 3.21
N THR A 234 18.36 -7.93 2.53
CA THR A 234 18.34 -7.90 1.06
C THR A 234 19.12 -6.71 0.49
N ALA A 235 19.23 -5.60 1.23
CA ALA A 235 20.05 -4.46 0.84
C ALA A 235 21.57 -4.73 0.98
N VAL A 236 21.96 -5.68 1.81
CA VAL A 236 23.37 -6.05 2.02
C VAL A 236 23.83 -7.16 1.06
N LEU A 237 22.91 -7.98 0.57
CA LEU A 237 23.17 -9.04 -0.45
C LEU A 237 23.46 -8.44 -1.83
#